data_1bdf9eb077dad1080c3c3af3a8a9b61e
#
_entry.id   1bdf9eb077dad1080c3c3af3a8a9b61e
#
_cell.length_a   1.000
_cell.length_b   1.000
_cell.length_c   1.000
_cell.angle_alpha   90.00
_cell.angle_beta   90.00
_cell.angle_gamma   90.00
#
_symmetry.space_group_name_H-M   'P 1'
#
loop_
_entity.id
_entity.type
_entity.pdbx_description
1 polymer ?
#
loop_
_entity_poly.entity_id
_entity_poly.type
_entity_poly.pdbx_seq_one_letter_code
_entity_poly.pdbx_strand_id
1 'polypeptide(L)'
;MRNILFICFIFSCVSVFSQNTQISPGVLWNDVNGEQINAHGGCVVFNKGTYYWFGEDRTGFVSNGVSCYQSKDLYNWKRLGL
;
A
#
# COMPACT_ATOMS: atom_id res chain seq x y z
N MET A 1 -0.49 -15.65 41.07
CA MET A 1 -1.42 -16.28 40.17
C MET A 1 -2.35 -15.35 39.45
N ARG A 2 -2.72 -14.28 40.04
CA ARG A 2 -3.58 -13.34 39.39
C ARG A 2 -2.81 -12.47 38.38
N ASN A 3 -1.52 -12.59 38.34
CA ASN A 3 -0.70 -11.78 37.45
C ASN A 3 -0.79 -12.22 36.01
N ILE A 4 -1.31 -13.38 35.78
CA ILE A 4 -1.36 -13.93 34.43
C ILE A 4 -2.23 -13.11 33.51
N LEU A 5 -3.20 -12.43 34.05
CA LEU A 5 -4.15 -11.69 33.24
C LEU A 5 -3.54 -10.53 32.48
N PHE A 6 -2.43 -9.99 32.93
CA PHE A 6 -1.83 -8.84 32.29
C PHE A 6 -1.22 -9.13 30.94
N ILE A 7 -0.85 -10.37 30.73
CA ILE A 7 -0.16 -10.73 29.51
C ILE A 7 -1.04 -10.53 28.29
N CYS A 8 -2.34 -10.69 28.46
CA CYS A 8 -3.26 -10.64 27.35
C CYS A 8 -3.35 -9.26 26.72
N PHE A 9 -3.07 -8.22 27.45
CA PHE A 9 -3.21 -6.86 26.92
C PHE A 9 -2.10 -6.45 25.99
N ILE A 10 -0.99 -7.12 26.05
CA ILE A 10 0.14 -6.76 25.23
C ILE A 10 -0.17 -6.93 23.76
N PHE A 11 -0.98 -7.93 23.45
CA PHE A 11 -1.30 -8.23 22.05
C PHE A 11 -2.34 -7.34 21.44
N SER A 12 -3.04 -6.56 22.23
CA SER A 12 -4.05 -5.67 21.69
C SER A 12 -3.43 -4.50 20.92
N CYS A 13 -2.13 -4.30 21.05
CA CYS A 13 -1.42 -3.25 20.36
C CYS A 13 -0.77 -3.73 19.06
N VAL A 14 -1.36 -4.69 18.42
CA VAL A 14 -0.82 -5.24 17.18
C VAL A 14 -0.91 -4.20 16.08
N SER A 15 0.04 -4.29 15.16
CA SER A 15 0.14 -3.39 14.04
C SER A 15 -1.17 -3.26 13.27
N VAL A 16 -1.41 -2.06 12.79
CA VAL A 16 -2.60 -1.75 12.00
C VAL A 16 -2.31 -1.60 10.52
N PHE A 17 -1.16 -2.07 10.07
CA PHE A 17 -0.85 -1.97 8.65
C PHE A 17 -1.82 -2.80 7.83
N SER A 18 -2.35 -2.19 6.79
CA SER A 18 -3.11 -2.91 5.79
C SER A 18 -2.16 -3.78 4.99
N GLN A 19 -2.56 -5.00 4.74
CA GLN A 19 -1.78 -5.91 3.92
C GLN A 19 -2.69 -6.67 2.99
N ASN A 20 -2.39 -6.57 1.70
CA ASN A 20 -3.11 -7.30 0.66
C ASN A 20 -2.43 -8.63 0.43
N THR A 21 -3.21 -9.66 0.18
CA THR A 21 -2.72 -10.99 -0.13
C THR A 21 -3.09 -11.43 -1.53
N GLN A 22 -3.82 -10.60 -2.26
CA GLN A 22 -4.27 -10.93 -3.60
C GLN A 22 -4.59 -9.65 -4.35
N ILE A 23 -4.64 -9.77 -5.67
CA ILE A 23 -5.12 -8.71 -6.54
C ILE A 23 -6.62 -8.88 -6.68
N SER A 24 -7.38 -7.80 -6.46
CA SER A 24 -8.84 -7.81 -6.55
C SER A 24 -9.29 -6.88 -7.65
N PRO A 25 -9.49 -7.37 -8.87
CA PRO A 25 -9.91 -6.53 -10.00
C PRO A 25 -11.28 -5.91 -9.77
N GLY A 26 -11.48 -4.71 -10.28
CA GLY A 26 -12.78 -4.06 -10.26
C GLY A 26 -13.13 -3.37 -8.97
N VAL A 27 -12.22 -3.29 -8.01
CA VAL A 27 -12.43 -2.55 -6.76
C VAL A 27 -11.34 -1.49 -6.60
N LEU A 28 -11.59 -0.52 -5.75
CA LEU A 28 -10.58 0.48 -5.42
C LEU A 28 -9.42 -0.21 -4.71
N TRP A 29 -8.22 0.17 -5.06
CA TRP A 29 -7.02 -0.46 -4.55
C TRP A 29 -6.27 0.53 -3.67
N ASN A 30 -6.00 0.13 -2.43
CA ASN A 30 -5.31 0.98 -1.49
C ASN A 30 -3.85 0.54 -1.33
N ASP A 31 -3.01 1.51 -1.00
CA ASP A 31 -1.62 1.24 -0.67
C ASP A 31 -1.51 0.73 0.77
N VAL A 32 -0.29 0.50 1.24
CA VAL A 32 -0.05 -0.05 2.57
C VAL A 32 -0.45 0.89 3.70
N ASN A 33 -0.66 2.16 3.40
CA ASN A 33 -1.12 3.14 4.37
C ASN A 33 -2.64 3.32 4.35
N GLY A 34 -3.35 2.55 3.52
CA GLY A 34 -4.80 2.65 3.41
C GLY A 34 -5.26 3.77 2.50
N GLU A 35 -4.36 4.42 1.78
CA GLU A 35 -4.70 5.46 0.83
C GLU A 35 -4.93 4.87 -0.55
N GLN A 36 -5.89 5.40 -1.29
CA GLN A 36 -6.17 4.91 -2.63
C GLN A 36 -4.96 5.14 -3.54
N ILE A 37 -4.58 4.09 -4.28
CA ILE A 37 -3.52 4.20 -5.27
C ILE A 37 -3.97 5.13 -6.39
N ASN A 38 -3.10 6.05 -6.75
CA ASN A 38 -3.38 7.06 -7.76
C ASN A 38 -2.24 7.08 -8.78
N ALA A 39 -2.33 6.17 -9.74
CA ALA A 39 -1.31 5.99 -10.77
C ALA A 39 -2.01 5.58 -12.07
N HIS A 40 -2.57 6.57 -12.75
CA HIS A 40 -3.40 6.35 -13.93
C HIS A 40 -2.55 6.20 -15.18
N GLY A 41 -2.96 5.27 -16.05
CA GLY A 41 -2.34 5.10 -17.34
C GLY A 41 -0.87 4.76 -17.29
N GLY A 42 -0.43 4.15 -16.22
CA GLY A 42 0.97 3.96 -15.95
C GLY A 42 1.56 2.63 -16.39
N CYS A 43 2.73 2.35 -15.88
CA CYS A 43 3.44 1.11 -16.14
C CYS A 43 4.13 0.63 -14.88
N VAL A 44 4.45 -0.67 -14.86
CA VAL A 44 5.18 -1.32 -13.77
C VAL A 44 6.53 -1.79 -14.30
N VAL A 45 7.59 -1.46 -13.58
CA VAL A 45 8.96 -1.85 -13.94
C VAL A 45 9.54 -2.67 -12.80
N PHE A 46 10.20 -3.78 -13.13
CA PHE A 46 10.89 -4.60 -12.15
C PHE A 46 12.38 -4.31 -12.21
N ASN A 47 12.98 -3.96 -11.08
CA ASN A 47 14.40 -3.65 -11.02
C ASN A 47 14.96 -4.09 -9.68
N LYS A 48 15.97 -4.96 -9.73
CA LYS A 48 16.71 -5.41 -8.55
C LYS A 48 15.82 -5.93 -7.43
N GLY A 49 14.82 -6.73 -7.79
CA GLY A 49 13.94 -7.37 -6.82
C GLY A 49 12.79 -6.52 -6.34
N THR A 50 12.59 -5.36 -6.91
CA THR A 50 11.51 -4.46 -6.53
C THR A 50 10.71 -4.05 -7.75
N TYR A 51 9.38 -4.03 -7.61
CA TYR A 51 8.48 -3.50 -8.62
C TYR A 51 8.24 -2.02 -8.35
N TYR A 52 8.25 -1.23 -9.41
CA TYR A 52 7.94 0.20 -9.35
C TYR A 52 6.78 0.49 -10.29
N TRP A 53 5.78 1.15 -9.76
CA TRP A 53 4.58 1.52 -10.52
C TRP A 53 4.56 3.03 -10.68
N PHE A 54 4.60 3.48 -11.93
CA PHE A 54 4.55 4.89 -12.27
C PHE A 54 3.22 5.17 -12.96
N GLY A 55 2.59 6.27 -12.61
CA GLY A 55 1.35 6.67 -13.25
C GLY A 55 0.97 8.08 -12.87
N GLU A 56 0.00 8.62 -13.58
CA GLU A 56 -0.45 9.98 -13.37
C GLU A 56 -1.26 10.10 -12.09
N ASP A 57 -0.89 11.05 -11.24
CA ASP A 57 -1.69 11.40 -10.09
C ASP A 57 -2.79 12.35 -10.52
N ARG A 58 -4.04 11.95 -10.32
CA ARG A 58 -5.22 12.71 -10.72
C ARG A 58 -6.08 13.12 -9.53
N THR A 59 -5.47 13.32 -8.40
CA THR A 59 -6.16 13.81 -7.21
C THR A 59 -6.84 15.13 -7.54
N GLY A 60 -8.13 15.23 -7.21
CA GLY A 60 -8.91 16.42 -7.52
C GLY A 60 -9.27 16.55 -8.98
N PHE A 61 -9.15 15.46 -9.76
CA PHE A 61 -9.48 15.40 -11.18
C PHE A 61 -8.61 16.32 -12.06
N VAL A 62 -7.41 16.62 -11.60
CA VAL A 62 -6.40 17.34 -12.37
C VAL A 62 -5.11 16.53 -12.37
N SER A 63 -4.25 16.80 -13.35
CA SER A 63 -2.96 16.14 -13.41
C SER A 63 -1.99 16.84 -12.47
N ASN A 64 -1.46 16.09 -11.50
CA ASN A 64 -0.55 16.63 -10.49
C ASN A 64 0.90 16.18 -10.71
N GLY A 65 1.13 15.34 -11.72
CA GLY A 65 2.45 14.81 -11.99
C GLY A 65 2.45 13.29 -12.01
N VAL A 66 3.62 12.69 -11.95
CA VAL A 66 3.78 11.24 -11.99
C VAL A 66 4.01 10.74 -10.57
N SER A 67 3.10 9.91 -10.10
CA SER A 67 3.29 9.24 -8.81
C SER A 67 4.09 7.96 -9.00
N CYS A 68 4.78 7.56 -7.94
CA CYS A 68 5.57 6.35 -7.93
C CYS A 68 5.27 5.55 -6.68
N TYR A 69 5.06 4.26 -6.87
CA TYR A 69 4.85 3.29 -5.80
C TYR A 69 5.87 2.17 -5.95
N GLN A 70 6.21 1.51 -4.84
CA GLN A 70 7.07 0.34 -4.89
C GLN A 70 6.41 -0.84 -4.20
N SER A 71 6.76 -2.05 -4.65
CA SER A 71 6.25 -3.30 -4.07
C SER A 71 7.24 -4.42 -4.27
N LYS A 72 7.23 -5.38 -3.34
CA LYS A 72 8.00 -6.61 -3.47
C LYS A 72 7.16 -7.78 -3.99
N ASP A 73 5.84 -7.65 -3.98
CA ASP A 73 4.93 -8.77 -4.25
C ASP A 73 3.80 -8.45 -5.23
N LEU A 74 3.71 -7.21 -5.73
CA LEU A 74 2.65 -6.72 -6.59
C LEU A 74 1.30 -6.53 -5.89
N TYR A 75 1.19 -6.87 -4.62
CA TYR A 75 -0.04 -6.72 -3.86
C TYR A 75 0.01 -5.52 -2.94
N ASN A 76 1.15 -5.32 -2.30
CA ASN A 76 1.33 -4.31 -1.29
C ASN A 76 2.21 -3.21 -1.85
N TRP A 77 1.63 -2.03 -2.04
CA TRP A 77 2.29 -0.91 -2.70
C TRP A 77 2.52 0.22 -1.70
N LYS A 78 3.74 0.70 -1.66
CA LYS A 78 4.13 1.83 -0.83
C LYS A 78 4.33 3.04 -1.71
N ARG A 79 3.65 4.15 -1.41
CA ARG A 79 3.82 5.38 -2.17
C ARG A 79 5.16 6.02 -1.87
N LEU A 80 5.88 6.35 -2.92
CA LEU A 80 7.18 7.03 -2.79
C LEU A 80 7.06 8.54 -3.02
N GLY A 81 6.03 8.99 -3.73
CA GLY A 81 5.80 10.39 -3.99
C GLY A 81 5.47 10.66 -5.45
N LEU A 82 5.57 11.91 -5.83
CA LEU A 82 5.35 12.39 -7.18
C LEU A 82 6.66 12.55 -7.94
#